data_d770d9f7ed720fac06fd6229aa37eab6
#
_entry.id   d770d9f7ed720fac06fd6229aa37eab6
#
_cell.length_a   1.000
_cell.length_b   1.000
_cell.length_c   1.000
_cell.angle_alpha   90.00
_cell.angle_beta   90.00
_cell.angle_gamma   90.00
#
_symmetry.space_group_name_H-M   'P 1'
#
loop_
_entity.id
_entity.type
_entity.pdbx_description
1 polymer ?
#
loop_
_entity_poly.entity_id
_entity_poly.type
_entity_poly.pdbx_seq_one_letter_code
_entity_poly.pdbx_strand_id
1 'polypeptide(L)'
;DGPWQVIHQHGSRAGRDLSASFGSDQRDAYRECRLVCRLWGKAKMIRGILGGMVLAACGTIALADTASAPGATAPATKDETAVLAAMDRYLAAISASDLDTMASMQTPDGTNYRARALPSGGMEVLGRPNSYWVDPARKDGHAYRERYWSPTVLVRGSIAMVWAPYEFWIDGKTSHCGIDAFSFIRVGDEWHVANSMWTVEPDACPELRPSDPASIRPAG
;
A
#
# COMPACT_ATOMS: atom_id res chain seq x y z
N ASP A 1 -26.15 -7.81 -1.25
CA ASP A 1 -25.28 -8.80 -0.57
C ASP A 1 -24.01 -8.94 -1.42
N GLY A 2 -23.02 -8.11 -1.14
CA GLY A 2 -21.71 -8.16 -1.79
C GLY A 2 -20.71 -8.91 -0.91
N PRO A 3 -19.56 -9.38 -1.47
CA PRO A 3 -18.59 -10.19 -0.76
C PRO A 3 -17.80 -9.47 0.34
N TRP A 4 -18.09 -8.21 0.63
CA TRP A 4 -17.36 -7.37 1.57
C TRP A 4 -18.24 -7.00 2.77
N GLN A 5 -17.94 -7.53 3.95
CA GLN A 5 -18.48 -7.04 5.21
C GLN A 5 -17.42 -6.28 5.98
N VAL A 6 -17.61 -4.97 6.14
CA VAL A 6 -16.80 -4.14 7.04
C VAL A 6 -17.41 -4.24 8.43
N ILE A 7 -16.77 -4.98 9.32
CA ILE A 7 -17.20 -5.06 10.71
C ILE A 7 -16.61 -3.85 11.46
N HIS A 8 -17.39 -2.80 11.59
CA HIS A 8 -17.08 -1.72 12.53
C HIS A 8 -17.48 -2.16 13.95
N GLN A 9 -16.52 -2.50 14.78
CA GLN A 9 -16.77 -2.60 16.22
C GLN A 9 -16.78 -1.17 16.79
N HIS A 10 -17.99 -0.61 16.94
CA HIS A 10 -18.20 0.64 17.65
C HIS A 10 -17.92 0.46 19.15
N GLY A 11 -16.82 1.01 19.62
CA GLY A 11 -16.73 1.44 21.00
C GLY A 11 -17.65 2.65 21.16
N SER A 12 -18.71 2.51 21.94
CA SER A 12 -19.68 3.59 22.20
C SER A 12 -18.98 4.76 22.90
N ARG A 13 -18.76 5.86 22.20
CA ARG A 13 -18.63 7.20 22.78
C ARG A 13 -19.53 8.17 22.04
N ALA A 14 -20.27 8.93 22.84
CA ALA A 14 -21.30 9.88 22.48
C ALA A 14 -21.01 10.72 21.23
N GLY A 15 -22.03 10.84 20.39
CA GLY A 15 -22.00 11.57 19.14
C GLY A 15 -21.58 13.02 19.28
N ARG A 16 -20.74 13.46 18.35
CA ARG A 16 -20.81 14.79 17.76
C ARG A 16 -21.03 14.59 16.27
N ASP A 17 -22.13 15.13 15.83
CA ASP A 17 -22.60 15.16 14.45
C ASP A 17 -21.56 15.93 13.60
N LEU A 18 -20.82 15.25 12.72
CA LEU A 18 -19.86 15.82 11.79
C LEU A 18 -20.44 16.00 10.39
N SER A 19 -21.79 16.14 10.27
CA SER A 19 -22.46 16.34 8.99
C SER A 19 -22.41 17.77 8.43
N ALA A 20 -21.68 18.69 9.05
CA ALA A 20 -21.65 20.10 8.66
C ALA A 20 -20.23 20.64 8.50
N SER A 21 -19.53 20.30 7.43
CA SER A 21 -18.55 21.18 6.74
C SER A 21 -17.82 20.51 5.54
N PHE A 22 -18.56 19.95 4.60
CA PHE A 22 -18.00 19.80 3.26
C PHE A 22 -18.36 21.05 2.46
N GLY A 23 -17.37 21.92 2.28
CA GLY A 23 -17.53 23.18 1.57
C GLY A 23 -18.05 22.99 0.13
N SER A 24 -18.76 24.00 -0.36
CA SER A 24 -19.36 24.09 -1.70
C SER A 24 -18.36 23.87 -2.85
N ASP A 25 -17.07 24.03 -2.61
CA ASP A 25 -15.99 24.01 -3.60
C ASP A 25 -15.71 22.60 -4.19
N GLN A 26 -15.92 21.52 -3.44
CA GLN A 26 -15.75 20.16 -3.97
C GLN A 26 -16.91 19.69 -4.85
N ARG A 27 -18.11 20.27 -4.69
CA ARG A 27 -19.26 19.92 -5.52
C ARG A 27 -19.17 20.53 -6.92
N ASP A 28 -18.51 21.65 -7.07
CA ASP A 28 -18.34 22.31 -8.37
C ASP A 28 -17.25 21.65 -9.20
N ALA A 29 -16.16 21.16 -8.58
CA ALA A 29 -15.13 20.36 -9.27
C ALA A 29 -15.69 19.04 -9.87
N TYR A 30 -16.64 18.39 -9.17
CA TYR A 30 -17.29 17.19 -9.69
C TYR A 30 -18.29 17.47 -10.85
N ARG A 31 -18.86 18.68 -10.92
CA ARG A 31 -19.72 19.09 -12.03
C ARG A 31 -18.94 19.37 -13.30
N GLU A 32 -17.80 20.00 -13.22
CA GLU A 32 -16.95 20.28 -14.39
C GLU A 32 -16.38 19.02 -15.03
N CYS A 33 -15.99 18.03 -14.24
CA CYS A 33 -15.50 16.75 -14.78
C CYS A 33 -16.59 15.98 -15.57
N ARG A 34 -17.86 16.10 -15.21
CA ARG A 34 -18.98 15.52 -15.95
C ARG A 34 -19.25 16.22 -17.29
N LEU A 35 -18.96 17.50 -17.40
CA LEU A 35 -19.19 18.26 -18.63
C LEU A 35 -18.15 17.91 -19.70
N VAL A 36 -16.88 17.75 -19.32
CA VAL A 36 -15.78 17.40 -20.23
C VAL A 36 -15.95 15.99 -20.81
N CYS A 37 -16.39 15.01 -20.01
CA CYS A 37 -16.67 13.65 -20.49
C CYS A 37 -17.87 13.57 -21.47
N ARG A 38 -18.84 14.50 -21.40
CA ARG A 38 -20.00 14.53 -22.33
C ARG A 38 -19.67 15.13 -23.69
N LEU A 39 -18.65 15.97 -23.80
CA LEU A 39 -18.24 16.60 -25.06
C LEU A 39 -17.37 15.67 -25.94
N TRP A 40 -16.70 14.68 -25.36
CA TRP A 40 -15.88 13.73 -26.11
C TRP A 40 -16.68 12.58 -26.75
N GLY A 41 -17.95 12.39 -26.35
CA GLY A 41 -18.82 11.31 -26.85
C GLY A 41 -19.57 11.60 -28.17
N LYS A 42 -19.45 12.80 -28.76
CA LYS A 42 -20.25 13.20 -29.94
C LYS A 42 -19.49 13.42 -31.23
N ALA A 43 -18.23 13.04 -31.33
CA ALA A 43 -17.53 13.02 -32.63
C ALA A 43 -17.77 11.70 -33.36
N LYS A 44 -18.99 11.54 -33.90
CA LYS A 44 -19.32 10.46 -34.84
C LYS A 44 -19.50 11.02 -36.27
N MET A 45 -18.66 10.48 -37.15
CA MET A 45 -18.89 10.20 -38.56
C MET A 45 -19.54 11.29 -39.45
N ILE A 46 -18.71 11.87 -40.28
CA ILE A 46 -19.13 12.28 -41.63
C ILE A 46 -18.31 11.46 -42.62
N ARG A 47 -18.99 10.51 -43.28
CA ARG A 47 -18.50 9.86 -44.52
C ARG A 47 -18.85 10.77 -45.68
N GLY A 48 -17.87 11.22 -46.44
CA GLY A 48 -18.02 11.89 -47.71
C GLY A 48 -17.03 11.28 -48.71
N ILE A 49 -17.59 10.66 -49.73
CA ILE A 49 -16.93 10.07 -50.87
C ILE A 49 -16.40 11.20 -51.77
N LEU A 50 -15.15 11.13 -52.18
CA LEU A 50 -14.72 11.57 -53.52
C LEU A 50 -13.28 11.07 -53.78
N GLY A 51 -13.11 10.44 -54.92
CA GLY A 51 -11.88 9.76 -55.33
C GLY A 51 -10.74 10.71 -55.66
N GLY A 52 -9.55 10.21 -55.47
CA GLY A 52 -8.29 10.80 -55.87
C GLY A 52 -7.18 9.79 -55.70
N MET A 53 -6.78 9.17 -56.79
CA MET A 53 -5.70 8.20 -56.91
C MET A 53 -4.37 8.95 -56.70
N VAL A 54 -3.75 8.74 -55.53
CA VAL A 54 -2.36 9.19 -55.25
C VAL A 54 -1.56 7.95 -54.93
N LEU A 55 -0.67 7.57 -55.83
CA LEU A 55 0.40 6.61 -55.59
C LEU A 55 1.33 7.19 -54.51
N ALA A 56 1.20 6.71 -53.29
CA ALA A 56 2.15 6.98 -52.24
C ALA A 56 3.03 5.75 -52.04
N ALA A 57 4.33 5.95 -52.25
CA ALA A 57 5.36 4.98 -51.98
C ALA A 57 5.30 4.57 -50.49
N CYS A 58 4.97 3.30 -50.28
CA CYS A 58 4.94 2.70 -48.95
C CYS A 58 6.38 2.46 -48.46
N GLY A 59 6.96 3.48 -47.85
CA GLY A 59 8.16 3.29 -47.03
C GLY A 59 7.76 2.54 -45.75
N THR A 60 8.11 1.27 -45.67
CA THR A 60 7.98 0.50 -44.43
C THR A 60 8.91 1.09 -43.38
N ILE A 61 8.37 1.95 -42.53
CA ILE A 61 9.05 2.32 -41.26
C ILE A 61 8.94 1.08 -40.40
N ALA A 62 10.01 0.28 -40.37
CA ALA A 62 10.19 -0.73 -39.34
C ALA A 62 10.27 0.01 -37.98
N LEU A 63 9.17 0.04 -37.25
CA LEU A 63 9.20 0.34 -35.81
C LEU A 63 10.01 -0.79 -35.17
N ALA A 64 11.28 -0.55 -34.92
CA ALA A 64 12.06 -1.39 -34.08
C ALA A 64 11.39 -1.33 -32.67
N ASP A 65 10.61 -2.36 -32.37
CA ASP A 65 10.18 -2.65 -31.01
C ASP A 65 11.47 -2.92 -30.21
N THR A 66 12.04 -1.87 -29.62
CA THR A 66 13.05 -2.03 -28.60
C THR A 66 12.34 -2.60 -27.39
N ALA A 67 12.10 -3.92 -27.38
CA ALA A 67 11.84 -4.65 -26.18
C ALA A 67 13.02 -4.34 -25.24
N SER A 68 12.81 -3.42 -24.29
CA SER A 68 13.76 -3.20 -23.21
C SER A 68 14.00 -4.55 -22.56
N ALA A 69 15.23 -5.04 -22.66
CA ALA A 69 15.68 -6.17 -21.84
C ALA A 69 15.26 -5.88 -20.41
N PRO A 70 14.89 -6.89 -19.58
CA PRO A 70 14.63 -6.69 -18.16
C PRO A 70 15.89 -6.02 -17.59
N GLY A 71 15.77 -4.69 -17.41
CA GLY A 71 16.90 -3.86 -17.06
C GLY A 71 17.38 -4.23 -15.66
N ALA A 72 18.70 -4.25 -15.47
CA ALA A 72 19.28 -4.24 -14.14
C ALA A 72 18.56 -3.18 -13.32
N THR A 73 17.98 -3.59 -12.19
CA THR A 73 17.28 -2.70 -11.28
C THR A 73 18.22 -1.53 -10.96
N ALA A 74 17.80 -0.30 -11.25
CA ALA A 74 18.60 0.87 -10.92
C ALA A 74 18.93 0.85 -9.42
N PRO A 75 20.11 1.31 -8.99
CA PRO A 75 20.45 1.34 -7.57
C PRO A 75 19.42 2.20 -6.83
N ALA A 76 19.02 1.76 -5.62
CA ALA A 76 18.07 2.46 -4.79
C ALA A 76 18.52 3.91 -4.54
N THR A 77 17.60 4.85 -4.63
CA THR A 77 17.87 6.26 -4.32
C THR A 77 18.15 6.44 -2.83
N LYS A 78 18.73 7.58 -2.46
CA LYS A 78 18.95 7.93 -1.05
C LYS A 78 17.64 7.89 -0.24
N ASP A 79 16.55 8.38 -0.81
CA ASP A 79 15.25 8.42 -0.15
C ASP A 79 14.64 7.01 -0.01
N GLU A 80 14.72 6.16 -1.03
CA GLU A 80 14.29 4.76 -0.92
C GLU A 80 15.07 4.00 0.16
N THR A 81 16.40 4.21 0.21
CA THR A 81 17.24 3.63 1.27
C THR A 81 16.82 4.10 2.65
N ALA A 82 16.50 5.40 2.81
CA ALA A 82 16.07 5.96 4.08
C ALA A 82 14.69 5.44 4.52
N VAL A 83 13.75 5.26 3.57
CA VAL A 83 12.43 4.66 3.83
C VAL A 83 12.59 3.21 4.29
N LEU A 84 13.42 2.41 3.61
CA LEU A 84 13.67 1.03 4.02
C LEU A 84 14.35 0.93 5.39
N ALA A 85 15.28 1.84 5.69
CA ALA A 85 15.90 1.90 7.01
C ALA A 85 14.87 2.25 8.12
N ALA A 86 13.89 3.12 7.82
CA ALA A 86 12.79 3.41 8.74
C ALA A 86 11.88 2.18 8.94
N MET A 87 11.54 1.46 7.87
CA MET A 87 10.78 0.21 7.96
C MET A 87 11.52 -0.84 8.79
N ASP A 88 12.82 -1.08 8.52
CA ASP A 88 13.63 -2.03 9.29
C ASP A 88 13.63 -1.69 10.79
N ARG A 89 13.81 -0.41 11.14
CA ARG A 89 13.79 0.06 12.53
C ARG A 89 12.42 -0.16 13.19
N TYR A 90 11.34 0.10 12.45
CA TYR A 90 9.99 -0.10 12.95
C TYR A 90 9.67 -1.59 13.21
N LEU A 91 10.02 -2.49 12.29
CA LEU A 91 9.84 -3.93 12.45
C LEU A 91 10.75 -4.52 13.54
N ALA A 92 11.96 -3.97 13.70
CA ALA A 92 12.83 -4.32 14.82
C ALA A 92 12.20 -3.93 16.16
N ALA A 93 11.55 -2.76 16.25
CA ALA A 93 10.82 -2.33 17.45
C ALA A 93 9.63 -3.25 17.76
N ILE A 94 8.87 -3.70 16.76
CA ILE A 94 7.83 -4.73 16.91
C ILE A 94 8.44 -5.99 17.53
N SER A 95 9.55 -6.48 16.98
CA SER A 95 10.23 -7.71 17.43
C SER A 95 10.80 -7.58 18.85
N ALA A 96 11.23 -6.38 19.24
CA ALA A 96 11.69 -6.09 20.59
C ALA A 96 10.56 -5.78 21.60
N SER A 97 9.30 -5.69 21.15
CA SER A 97 8.17 -5.17 21.92
C SER A 97 8.46 -3.77 22.51
N ASP A 98 9.23 -2.97 21.77
CA ASP A 98 9.61 -1.60 22.11
C ASP A 98 8.50 -0.63 21.67
N LEU A 99 7.49 -0.50 22.54
CA LEU A 99 6.31 0.31 22.26
C LEU A 99 6.64 1.81 22.16
N ASP A 100 7.65 2.28 22.87
CA ASP A 100 8.06 3.69 22.85
C ASP A 100 8.69 4.05 21.50
N THR A 101 9.58 3.20 20.99
CA THR A 101 10.13 3.37 19.64
C THR A 101 9.03 3.27 18.58
N MET A 102 8.14 2.29 18.66
CA MET A 102 7.00 2.18 17.73
C MET A 102 6.15 3.45 17.75
N ALA A 103 5.78 3.96 18.93
CA ALA A 103 4.98 5.17 19.10
C ALA A 103 5.68 6.40 18.49
N SER A 104 6.99 6.55 18.72
CA SER A 104 7.77 7.68 18.18
C SER A 104 7.89 7.67 16.66
N MET A 105 7.80 6.49 16.04
CA MET A 105 7.91 6.29 14.60
C MET A 105 6.58 6.31 13.86
N GLN A 106 5.46 6.46 14.55
CA GLN A 106 4.13 6.52 13.93
C GLN A 106 3.56 7.93 13.94
N THR A 107 2.71 8.24 12.96
CA THR A 107 1.83 9.41 13.07
C THR A 107 0.69 9.11 14.05
N PRO A 108 0.24 10.08 14.87
CA PRO A 108 -0.78 9.81 15.89
C PRO A 108 -2.14 9.41 15.30
N ASP A 109 -2.50 9.92 14.13
CA ASP A 109 -3.81 9.74 13.50
C ASP A 109 -3.82 8.64 12.43
N GLY A 110 -2.74 7.86 12.31
CA GLY A 110 -2.64 6.77 11.35
C GLY A 110 -3.55 5.60 11.68
N THR A 111 -3.84 4.80 10.68
CA THR A 111 -4.69 3.61 10.81
C THR A 111 -4.04 2.39 10.17
N ASN A 112 -4.16 1.26 10.84
CA ASN A 112 -3.68 -0.03 10.35
C ASN A 112 -4.86 -0.92 10.00
N TYR A 113 -4.78 -1.63 8.87
CA TYR A 113 -5.80 -2.56 8.40
C TYR A 113 -5.22 -3.94 8.21
N ARG A 114 -5.90 -4.93 8.80
CA ARG A 114 -5.63 -6.35 8.57
C ARG A 114 -6.74 -6.95 7.73
N ALA A 115 -6.38 -7.67 6.68
CA ALA A 115 -7.30 -8.46 5.88
C ALA A 115 -6.98 -9.96 6.03
N ARG A 116 -8.00 -10.78 6.30
CA ARG A 116 -7.85 -12.22 6.50
C ARG A 116 -9.03 -12.98 5.89
N ALA A 117 -8.75 -14.03 5.11
CA ALA A 117 -9.79 -14.96 4.68
C ALA A 117 -10.37 -15.73 5.89
N LEU A 118 -11.69 -15.88 5.92
CA LEU A 118 -12.39 -16.63 6.95
C LEU A 118 -12.54 -18.09 6.52
N PRO A 119 -12.41 -19.08 7.43
CA PRO A 119 -12.65 -20.48 7.12
C PRO A 119 -14.08 -20.75 6.62
N SER A 120 -15.05 -19.91 7.02
CA SER A 120 -16.44 -19.98 6.57
C SER A 120 -16.68 -19.38 5.18
N GLY A 121 -15.64 -18.88 4.52
CA GLY A 121 -15.71 -18.07 3.30
C GLY A 121 -15.88 -16.58 3.60
N GLY A 122 -15.46 -15.75 2.64
CA GLY A 122 -15.44 -14.29 2.78
C GLY A 122 -14.14 -13.72 3.37
N MET A 123 -14.12 -12.42 3.63
CA MET A 123 -12.95 -11.68 4.11
C MET A 123 -13.29 -10.91 5.40
N GLU A 124 -12.46 -11.07 6.42
CA GLU A 124 -12.47 -10.17 7.59
C GLU A 124 -11.51 -9.01 7.32
N VAL A 125 -12.00 -7.78 7.52
CA VAL A 125 -11.15 -6.58 7.51
C VAL A 125 -11.26 -5.90 8.88
N LEU A 126 -10.13 -5.72 9.54
CA LEU A 126 -10.05 -5.12 10.87
C LEU A 126 -9.19 -3.86 10.80
N GLY A 127 -9.80 -2.69 11.06
CA GLY A 127 -9.10 -1.41 11.21
C GLY A 127 -8.80 -1.06 12.67
N ARG A 128 -7.61 -0.54 12.94
CA ARG A 128 -7.18 -0.05 14.26
C ARG A 128 -6.33 1.21 14.10
N PRO A 129 -6.48 2.21 14.98
CA PRO A 129 -5.57 3.36 15.00
C PRO A 129 -4.15 2.93 15.40
N ASN A 130 -3.15 3.71 15.00
CA ASN A 130 -1.76 3.47 15.39
C ASN A 130 -1.59 3.31 16.91
N SER A 131 -2.30 4.13 17.69
CA SER A 131 -2.26 4.09 19.16
C SER A 131 -2.70 2.75 19.75
N TYR A 132 -3.47 1.95 19.02
CA TYR A 132 -3.90 0.62 19.49
C TYR A 132 -2.72 -0.34 19.69
N TRP A 133 -1.72 -0.26 18.80
CA TRP A 133 -0.61 -1.21 18.77
C TRP A 133 0.52 -0.86 19.74
N VAL A 134 0.50 0.37 20.27
CA VAL A 134 1.48 0.88 21.24
C VAL A 134 0.88 1.06 22.64
N ASP A 135 -0.32 0.56 22.88
CA ASP A 135 -0.96 0.57 24.20
C ASP A 135 -0.34 -0.52 25.10
N PRO A 136 0.34 -0.17 26.21
CA PRO A 136 0.95 -1.14 27.11
C PRO A 136 -0.03 -2.15 27.71
N ALA A 137 -1.31 -1.77 27.86
CA ALA A 137 -2.37 -2.65 28.36
C ALA A 137 -2.68 -3.83 27.43
N ARG A 138 -2.13 -3.82 26.21
CA ARG A 138 -2.32 -4.87 25.20
C ARG A 138 -1.16 -5.84 25.08
N LYS A 139 -0.15 -5.70 25.91
CA LYS A 139 0.93 -6.69 25.98
C LYS A 139 0.34 -8.04 26.44
N ASP A 140 0.39 -9.02 25.56
CA ASP A 140 -0.16 -10.36 25.77
C ASP A 140 0.89 -11.40 26.15
N GLY A 141 2.16 -10.97 26.28
CA GLY A 141 3.28 -11.80 26.70
C GLY A 141 3.88 -12.65 25.57
N HIS A 142 3.37 -12.55 24.34
CA HIS A 142 3.97 -13.22 23.20
C HIS A 142 5.21 -12.52 22.69
N ALA A 143 6.16 -13.30 22.17
CA ALA A 143 7.31 -12.80 21.42
C ALA A 143 6.94 -12.73 19.93
N TYR A 144 6.97 -11.53 19.39
CA TYR A 144 6.69 -11.28 17.98
C TYR A 144 7.97 -11.08 17.19
N ARG A 145 7.96 -11.48 15.92
CA ARG A 145 8.99 -11.16 14.95
C ARG A 145 8.36 -11.00 13.58
N GLU A 146 8.78 -9.96 12.88
CA GLU A 146 8.35 -9.69 11.53
C GLU A 146 9.56 -9.42 10.63
N ARG A 147 9.52 -9.96 9.41
CA ARG A 147 10.56 -9.77 8.40
C ARG A 147 9.94 -9.76 7.02
N TYR A 148 10.57 -9.09 6.09
CA TYR A 148 10.09 -8.93 4.73
C TYR A 148 11.22 -9.08 3.71
N TRP A 149 10.88 -9.13 2.43
CA TRP A 149 11.84 -9.26 1.33
C TRP A 149 11.30 -8.64 0.04
N SER A 150 12.19 -8.43 -0.94
CA SER A 150 11.86 -7.92 -2.28
C SER A 150 10.89 -6.71 -2.27
N PRO A 151 11.16 -5.67 -1.46
CA PRO A 151 10.25 -4.53 -1.36
C PRO A 151 10.18 -3.76 -2.67
N THR A 152 8.95 -3.36 -3.05
CA THR A 152 8.73 -2.27 -4.00
C THR A 152 8.57 -0.97 -3.21
N VAL A 153 9.43 0.00 -3.50
CA VAL A 153 9.44 1.30 -2.82
C VAL A 153 9.07 2.39 -3.80
N LEU A 154 8.10 3.21 -3.45
CA LEU A 154 7.69 4.39 -4.21
C LEU A 154 7.90 5.62 -3.34
N VAL A 155 8.65 6.61 -3.84
CA VAL A 155 8.92 7.86 -3.10
C VAL A 155 8.59 9.05 -3.97
N ARG A 156 7.86 10.02 -3.38
CA ARG A 156 7.64 11.33 -4.00
C ARG A 156 7.62 12.43 -2.93
N GLY A 157 8.67 13.25 -2.90
CA GLY A 157 8.78 14.34 -1.91
C GLY A 157 8.72 13.80 -0.48
N SER A 158 7.69 14.17 0.26
CA SER A 158 7.52 13.79 1.68
C SER A 158 6.65 12.57 1.90
N ILE A 159 6.25 11.84 0.85
CA ILE A 159 5.45 10.62 0.97
C ILE A 159 6.17 9.43 0.34
N ALA A 160 6.01 8.26 0.95
CA ALA A 160 6.51 7.01 0.40
C ALA A 160 5.54 5.86 0.67
N MET A 161 5.64 4.82 -0.16
CA MET A 161 4.96 3.54 0.03
C MET A 161 5.96 2.41 -0.10
N VAL A 162 5.80 1.39 0.75
CA VAL A 162 6.52 0.12 0.65
C VAL A 162 5.49 -0.99 0.55
N TRP A 163 5.64 -1.82 -0.48
CA TRP A 163 4.86 -3.04 -0.68
C TRP A 163 5.82 -4.21 -0.67
N ALA A 164 5.63 -5.18 0.24
CA ALA A 164 6.56 -6.29 0.36
C ALA A 164 5.86 -7.57 0.82
N PRO A 165 6.24 -8.74 0.31
CA PRO A 165 5.94 -9.99 0.98
C PRO A 165 6.60 -10.02 2.36
N TYR A 166 5.89 -10.59 3.34
CA TYR A 166 6.36 -10.67 4.72
C TYR A 166 6.06 -12.01 5.37
N GLU A 167 6.70 -12.27 6.49
CA GLU A 167 6.44 -13.39 7.38
C GLU A 167 6.36 -12.90 8.82
N PHE A 168 5.33 -13.33 9.53
CA PHE A 168 5.11 -13.01 10.93
C PHE A 168 5.22 -14.25 11.81
N TRP A 169 5.98 -14.11 12.88
CA TRP A 169 6.26 -15.17 13.84
C TRP A 169 5.70 -14.82 15.20
N ILE A 170 5.19 -15.83 15.90
CA ILE A 170 4.73 -15.75 17.29
C ILE A 170 5.46 -16.86 18.05
N ASP A 171 6.14 -16.50 19.12
CA ASP A 171 6.89 -17.43 20.00
C ASP A 171 7.85 -18.35 19.21
N GLY A 172 8.56 -17.77 18.25
CA GLY A 172 9.54 -18.48 17.44
C GLY A 172 8.96 -19.41 16.36
N LYS A 173 7.63 -19.39 16.14
CA LYS A 173 6.96 -20.19 15.11
C LYS A 173 6.33 -19.27 14.08
N THR A 174 6.45 -19.62 12.79
CA THR A 174 5.70 -18.96 11.73
C THR A 174 4.21 -19.02 12.01
N SER A 175 3.57 -17.87 12.10
CA SER A 175 2.12 -17.72 12.21
C SER A 175 1.48 -17.67 10.82
N HIS A 176 2.00 -16.77 9.98
CA HIS A 176 1.51 -16.55 8.63
C HIS A 176 2.52 -15.79 7.79
N CYS A 177 2.29 -15.80 6.50
CA CYS A 177 2.88 -14.88 5.54
C CYS A 177 1.77 -13.98 4.97
N GLY A 178 2.14 -13.06 4.12
CA GLY A 178 1.21 -12.15 3.45
C GLY A 178 1.94 -11.05 2.72
N ILE A 179 1.20 -10.00 2.44
CA ILE A 179 1.72 -8.77 1.85
C ILE A 179 1.53 -7.64 2.84
N ASP A 180 2.62 -6.91 3.10
CA ASP A 180 2.60 -5.62 3.78
C ASP A 180 2.52 -4.46 2.79
N ALA A 181 1.74 -3.45 3.14
CA ALA A 181 1.70 -2.17 2.46
C ALA A 181 1.80 -1.05 3.50
N PHE A 182 2.97 -0.45 3.61
CA PHE A 182 3.23 0.68 4.51
C PHE A 182 3.19 2.00 3.75
N SER A 183 2.52 3.00 4.33
CA SER A 183 2.62 4.39 3.91
C SER A 183 3.49 5.15 4.89
N PHE A 184 4.45 5.91 4.36
CA PHE A 184 5.33 6.75 5.17
C PHE A 184 5.13 8.21 4.82
N ILE A 185 5.32 9.07 5.82
CA ILE A 185 5.39 10.51 5.66
C ILE A 185 6.70 11.02 6.28
N ARG A 186 7.36 11.97 5.61
CA ARG A 186 8.56 12.61 6.13
C ARG A 186 8.17 13.78 7.04
N VAL A 187 8.64 13.74 8.29
CA VAL A 187 8.49 14.81 9.27
C VAL A 187 9.90 15.28 9.66
N GLY A 188 10.26 16.48 9.28
CA GLY A 188 11.66 16.92 9.32
C GLY A 188 12.54 16.06 8.41
N ASP A 189 13.54 15.42 8.95
CA ASP A 189 14.46 14.53 8.23
C ASP A 189 14.13 13.04 8.40
N GLU A 190 13.07 12.71 9.15
CA GLU A 190 12.72 11.33 9.51
C GLU A 190 11.45 10.85 8.79
N TRP A 191 11.45 9.55 8.43
CA TRP A 191 10.28 8.87 7.89
C TRP A 191 9.48 8.22 9.00
N HIS A 192 8.17 8.53 9.07
CA HIS A 192 7.23 7.98 10.05
C HIS A 192 6.18 7.14 9.33
N VAL A 193 5.76 6.05 9.96
CA VAL A 193 4.64 5.21 9.50
C VAL A 193 3.35 6.01 9.65
N ALA A 194 2.74 6.36 8.51
CA ALA A 194 1.44 7.03 8.50
C ALA A 194 0.31 6.00 8.62
N ASN A 195 0.34 4.96 7.80
CA ASN A 195 -0.63 3.87 7.81
C ASN A 195 0.05 2.57 7.40
N SER A 196 -0.55 1.44 7.78
CA SER A 196 -0.19 0.13 7.22
C SER A 196 -1.42 -0.70 6.88
N MET A 197 -1.25 -1.61 5.94
CA MET A 197 -2.22 -2.66 5.62
C MET A 197 -1.47 -3.96 5.42
N TRP A 198 -2.07 -5.07 5.87
CA TRP A 198 -1.49 -6.37 5.61
C TRP A 198 -2.54 -7.45 5.40
N THR A 199 -2.17 -8.47 4.63
CA THR A 199 -2.95 -9.70 4.51
C THR A 199 -2.44 -10.74 5.49
N VAL A 200 -3.31 -11.63 5.97
CA VAL A 200 -2.96 -12.78 6.80
C VAL A 200 -3.28 -14.03 6.00
N GLU A 201 -2.23 -14.72 5.54
CA GLU A 201 -2.29 -15.85 4.62
C GLU A 201 -1.44 -17.02 5.15
N PRO A 202 -1.96 -17.85 6.08
CA PRO A 202 -1.15 -18.88 6.75
C PRO A 202 -0.55 -19.91 5.78
N ASP A 203 -1.22 -20.19 4.68
CA ASP A 203 -0.81 -21.20 3.70
C ASP A 203 0.06 -20.64 2.57
N ALA A 204 0.23 -19.31 2.47
CA ALA A 204 0.97 -18.66 1.39
C ALA A 204 2.50 -18.63 1.60
N CYS A 205 3.01 -19.03 2.77
CA CYS A 205 4.44 -18.99 3.06
C CYS A 205 5.32 -19.73 2.04
N PRO A 206 4.97 -20.92 1.54
CA PRO A 206 5.78 -21.61 0.52
C PRO A 206 5.89 -20.84 -0.79
N GLU A 207 4.86 -20.08 -1.17
CA GLU A 207 4.82 -19.27 -2.38
C GLU A 207 5.55 -17.93 -2.20
N LEU A 208 5.34 -17.27 -1.06
CA LEU A 208 5.81 -15.91 -0.82
C LEU A 208 7.27 -15.82 -0.38
N ARG A 209 7.82 -16.87 0.27
CA ARG A 209 9.20 -16.83 0.76
C ARG A 209 10.21 -16.70 -0.37
N PRO A 210 11.26 -15.88 -0.18
CA PRO A 210 12.27 -15.70 -1.21
C PRO A 210 13.11 -16.96 -1.36
N SER A 211 13.57 -17.20 -2.58
CA SER A 211 14.56 -18.26 -2.86
C SER A 211 15.95 -17.93 -2.32
N ASP A 212 16.28 -16.65 -2.19
CA ASP A 212 17.53 -16.15 -1.61
C ASP A 212 17.30 -15.61 -0.19
N PRO A 213 17.75 -16.32 0.85
CA PRO A 213 17.62 -15.86 2.24
C PRO A 213 18.37 -14.55 2.53
N ALA A 214 19.38 -14.17 1.73
CA ALA A 214 20.12 -12.92 1.91
C ALA A 214 19.27 -11.68 1.58
N SER A 215 18.16 -11.85 0.86
CA SER A 215 17.21 -10.77 0.57
C SER A 215 16.30 -10.40 1.75
N ILE A 216 16.30 -11.19 2.84
CA ILE A 216 15.39 -11.01 3.97
C ILE A 216 15.84 -9.84 4.84
N ARG A 217 14.87 -8.99 5.22
CA ARG A 217 15.02 -7.81 6.05
C ARG A 217 13.98 -7.79 7.18
N PRO A 218 14.25 -7.14 8.34
CA PRO A 218 15.58 -6.80 8.78
C PRO A 218 16.41 -8.07 8.95
N ALA A 219 17.72 -7.94 8.76
CA ALA A 219 18.64 -9.03 9.08
C ALA A 219 18.50 -9.36 10.56
N GLY A 220 18.20 -10.63 10.86
CA GLY A 220 17.99 -11.12 12.23
C GLY A 220 19.29 -11.29 12.99
#